data_7216bb0770ac3ade7389e37003bacbec
#
_entry.id   7216bb0770ac3ade7389e37003bacbec
#
_cell.length_a   1.000
_cell.length_b   1.000
_cell.length_c   1.000
_cell.angle_alpha   90.00
_cell.angle_beta   90.00
_cell.angle_gamma   90.00
#
_symmetry.space_group_name_H-M   'P 1'
#
loop_
_entity.id
_entity.type
_entity.pdbx_description
1 polymer ?
#
loop_
_entity_poly.entity_id
_entity_poly.type
_entity_poly.pdbx_seq_one_letter_code
_entity_poly.pdbx_strand_id
1 'polypeptide(L)'
;MDPIPIQSANSPCKTQRCARWDKRKSPRRDTHNLIFTMADYKVKDMSLAEFGRKELDIAEIEMPGLMNTRAEFGPSKPLKGVKIMGSLHMTIQTAVLIETLYELGADIRWCSCNIFSTQDHAAAAVVAKKTSAVFAWKGETLEEYWWCTVQALTWPDGTGPQMIVDDGGDATLLIHEGVKREKEFAATGAVPDPASTDNEEFKCVLTIIRDSLKTDPQKWTKMAANIVGVSEETTTGVHRLYEMEKSGSLLFTAINVNDSCTKSKFDNLYGCKHSLPDGIMRATDVMLAGKTAVICGFGDVGKGSAAAMKAAGARTIINEIDPICALQACMEGYEVKPLKDCLATGDIFITTTGNKDIIMYDSIKQMKNNAIVGNIGHFDNEIDLAGLLKAPGVTRQNIKPQVDRFVGPDGKGIILLAEGRLLNLGCATGHPSFVMSCSFTNQAMAQLEIWANKDTKKFEKKVYILPKRLDEKVARLHITHCGAKLTQLSKEQADYIGVPVEGPYKPEQYRY
;
A
#
# COMPACT_ATOMS: atom_id res chain seq x y z
N MET A 1 55.24 24.17 -16.76
CA MET A 1 53.92 24.17 -17.42
C MET A 1 53.10 25.26 -16.74
N ASP A 2 52.89 26.33 -17.51
CA ASP A 2 52.44 27.62 -16.98
C ASP A 2 50.93 27.68 -16.70
N PRO A 3 50.49 28.54 -15.76
CA PRO A 3 49.08 28.69 -15.40
C PRO A 3 48.36 29.67 -16.32
N ILE A 4 47.09 29.36 -16.63
CA ILE A 4 46.17 30.17 -17.45
C ILE A 4 45.61 31.34 -16.62
N PRO A 5 45.54 32.59 -17.15
CA PRO A 5 45.13 33.78 -16.38
C PRO A 5 43.60 33.97 -16.36
N ILE A 6 43.13 34.45 -15.21
CA ILE A 6 41.75 34.88 -14.97
C ILE A 6 41.59 36.32 -15.47
N GLN A 7 40.69 36.57 -16.41
CA GLN A 7 40.25 37.91 -16.80
C GLN A 7 39.02 38.39 -16.02
N SER A 8 39.18 39.49 -15.31
CA SER A 8 38.14 40.27 -14.70
C SER A 8 37.49 41.20 -15.74
N ALA A 9 36.16 41.21 -15.83
CA ALA A 9 35.44 42.21 -16.61
C ALA A 9 34.46 43.00 -15.68
N ASN A 10 34.88 44.18 -15.31
CA ASN A 10 34.02 45.29 -14.80
C ASN A 10 33.32 45.94 -15.99
N SER A 11 32.03 46.19 -15.89
CA SER A 11 31.32 47.22 -16.69
C SER A 11 30.12 47.83 -15.94
N PRO A 12 29.84 49.11 -16.14
CA PRO A 12 29.12 49.92 -15.15
C PRO A 12 27.62 50.03 -15.38
N CYS A 13 26.94 50.28 -14.25
CA CYS A 13 25.53 50.60 -14.10
C CYS A 13 25.11 51.85 -14.90
N LYS A 14 24.09 51.72 -15.77
CA LYS A 14 23.39 52.85 -16.38
C LYS A 14 22.06 53.08 -15.66
N THR A 15 21.96 54.23 -15.02
CA THR A 15 20.78 54.86 -14.43
C THR A 15 19.63 54.95 -15.42
N GLN A 16 18.45 54.43 -15.08
CA GLN A 16 17.18 54.74 -15.73
C GLN A 16 16.29 55.60 -14.82
N ARG A 17 15.73 56.60 -15.44
CA ARG A 17 14.96 57.72 -14.85
C ARG A 17 13.62 57.26 -14.28
N CYS A 18 13.26 57.86 -13.12
CA CYS A 18 11.92 57.83 -12.57
C CYS A 18 10.90 58.46 -13.54
N ALA A 19 9.86 57.71 -13.90
CA ALA A 19 8.66 58.24 -14.52
C ALA A 19 7.62 58.57 -13.42
N ARG A 20 7.11 59.81 -13.47
CA ARG A 20 6.07 60.35 -12.56
C ARG A 20 4.76 59.61 -12.75
N TRP A 21 4.17 59.14 -11.66
CA TRP A 21 2.81 58.64 -11.60
C TRP A 21 1.79 59.77 -11.63
N ASP A 22 0.92 59.77 -12.63
CA ASP A 22 -0.24 60.65 -12.73
C ASP A 22 -1.41 60.03 -11.95
N LYS A 23 -1.79 60.69 -10.87
CA LYS A 23 -2.95 60.32 -10.06
C LYS A 23 -4.21 60.89 -10.71
N ARG A 24 -4.87 60.17 -11.59
CA ARG A 24 -6.30 60.35 -11.93
C ARG A 24 -6.77 59.29 -12.91
N LYS A 25 -7.27 58.15 -12.38
CA LYS A 25 -8.41 57.33 -12.86
C LYS A 25 -8.48 56.08 -12.01
N SER A 26 -9.42 56.03 -11.07
CA SER A 26 -9.81 54.81 -10.40
C SER A 26 -10.55 53.91 -11.39
N PRO A 27 -10.14 52.66 -11.61
CA PRO A 27 -10.98 51.69 -12.30
C PRO A 27 -12.08 51.22 -11.34
N ARG A 28 -13.30 51.20 -11.85
CA ARG A 28 -14.44 50.54 -11.19
C ARG A 28 -14.05 49.10 -10.80
N ARG A 29 -14.27 48.73 -9.55
CA ARG A 29 -14.20 47.35 -9.10
C ARG A 29 -15.33 46.58 -9.75
N ASP A 30 -15.03 45.85 -10.81
CA ASP A 30 -15.85 44.74 -11.23
C ASP A 30 -15.66 43.65 -10.17
N THR A 31 -16.67 43.49 -9.31
CA THR A 31 -16.83 42.33 -8.42
C THR A 31 -17.22 41.11 -9.22
N HIS A 32 -16.29 40.58 -10.02
CA HIS A 32 -16.42 39.21 -10.42
C HIS A 32 -16.13 38.33 -9.18
N ASN A 33 -17.15 37.68 -8.67
CA ASN A 33 -17.05 36.56 -7.77
C ASN A 33 -16.08 35.55 -8.40
N LEU A 34 -14.80 35.61 -7.99
CA LEU A 34 -13.89 34.48 -8.12
C LEU A 34 -14.40 33.39 -7.16
N ILE A 35 -15.29 32.55 -7.67
CA ILE A 35 -15.53 31.24 -7.09
C ILE A 35 -14.16 30.55 -7.22
N PHE A 36 -13.37 30.57 -6.15
CA PHE A 36 -12.27 29.62 -6.00
C PHE A 36 -12.92 28.23 -5.97
N THR A 37 -13.01 27.57 -7.10
CA THR A 37 -13.20 26.14 -7.12
C THR A 37 -11.97 25.57 -6.42
N MET A 38 -12.15 25.07 -5.19
CA MET A 38 -11.11 24.31 -4.51
C MET A 38 -10.68 23.20 -5.47
N ALA A 39 -9.37 23.06 -5.67
CA ALA A 39 -8.84 22.00 -6.50
C ALA A 39 -9.32 20.64 -5.95
N ASP A 40 -9.82 19.77 -6.83
CA ASP A 40 -10.32 18.45 -6.44
C ASP A 40 -9.16 17.44 -6.23
N TYR A 41 -8.22 17.81 -5.37
CA TYR A 41 -7.10 16.98 -4.91
C TYR A 41 -6.41 17.64 -3.71
N LYS A 42 -5.65 16.86 -2.96
CA LYS A 42 -4.72 17.36 -1.94
C LYS A 42 -3.47 16.51 -1.88
N VAL A 43 -2.34 17.07 -2.29
CA VAL A 43 -1.01 16.43 -2.26
C VAL A 43 -0.02 17.37 -1.57
N LYS A 44 1.16 16.87 -1.21
CA LYS A 44 2.17 17.60 -0.44
C LYS A 44 2.70 18.81 -1.20
N ASP A 45 3.17 18.61 -2.42
CA ASP A 45 3.85 19.63 -3.22
C ASP A 45 3.74 19.32 -4.72
N MET A 46 3.03 20.15 -5.46
CA MET A 46 2.85 20.01 -6.90
C MET A 46 4.14 20.30 -7.70
N SER A 47 5.14 20.97 -7.12
CA SER A 47 6.42 21.22 -7.79
C SER A 47 7.22 19.93 -8.06
N LEU A 48 6.89 18.82 -7.37
CA LEU A 48 7.49 17.51 -7.53
C LEU A 48 6.98 16.73 -8.75
N ALA A 49 5.99 17.23 -9.48
CA ALA A 49 5.32 16.50 -10.56
C ALA A 49 6.26 16.08 -11.70
N GLU A 50 7.19 16.96 -12.10
CA GLU A 50 8.16 16.62 -13.16
C GLU A 50 9.13 15.52 -12.72
N PHE A 51 9.59 15.57 -11.47
CA PHE A 51 10.43 14.52 -10.90
C PHE A 51 9.67 13.18 -10.86
N GLY A 52 8.42 13.21 -10.35
CA GLY A 52 7.57 12.02 -10.32
C GLY A 52 7.35 11.43 -11.70
N ARG A 53 7.14 12.27 -12.74
CA ARG A 53 6.97 11.77 -14.11
C ARG A 53 8.19 11.01 -14.62
N LYS A 54 9.40 11.51 -14.38
CA LYS A 54 10.64 10.83 -14.77
C LYS A 54 10.81 9.47 -14.11
N GLU A 55 10.44 9.35 -12.84
CA GLU A 55 10.47 8.05 -12.16
C GLU A 55 9.36 7.09 -12.66
N LEU A 56 8.18 7.62 -12.98
CA LEU A 56 7.12 6.84 -13.62
C LEU A 56 7.56 6.29 -14.99
N ASP A 57 8.28 7.08 -15.79
CA ASP A 57 8.79 6.64 -17.10
C ASP A 57 9.76 5.44 -16.97
N ILE A 58 10.57 5.40 -15.90
CA ILE A 58 11.41 4.25 -15.58
C ILE A 58 10.56 3.06 -15.11
N ALA A 59 9.59 3.31 -14.22
CA ALA A 59 8.73 2.25 -13.69
C ALA A 59 7.89 1.58 -14.79
N GLU A 60 7.40 2.33 -15.77
CA GLU A 60 6.64 1.78 -16.90
C GLU A 60 7.44 0.75 -17.69
N ILE A 61 8.77 0.96 -17.86
CA ILE A 61 9.66 -0.02 -18.53
C ILE A 61 9.71 -1.33 -17.73
N GLU A 62 9.76 -1.25 -16.42
CA GLU A 62 9.84 -2.37 -15.49
C GLU A 62 8.49 -3.00 -15.12
N MET A 63 7.37 -2.48 -15.68
CA MET A 63 6.02 -2.95 -15.38
C MET A 63 5.29 -3.50 -16.63
N PRO A 64 5.86 -4.53 -17.28
CA PRO A 64 5.38 -5.02 -18.59
C PRO A 64 3.95 -5.56 -18.53
N GLY A 65 3.50 -6.11 -17.40
CA GLY A 65 2.13 -6.59 -17.26
C GLY A 65 1.10 -5.49 -17.41
N LEU A 66 1.30 -4.35 -16.74
CA LEU A 66 0.40 -3.19 -16.87
C LEU A 66 0.51 -2.54 -18.26
N MET A 67 1.71 -2.40 -18.81
CA MET A 67 1.89 -1.83 -20.15
C MET A 67 1.24 -2.69 -21.23
N ASN A 68 1.35 -4.01 -21.16
CA ASN A 68 0.65 -4.92 -22.04
C ASN A 68 -0.88 -4.89 -21.84
N THR A 69 -1.33 -4.70 -20.58
CA THR A 69 -2.77 -4.50 -20.28
C THR A 69 -3.31 -3.22 -20.93
N ARG A 70 -2.56 -2.10 -20.89
CA ARG A 70 -2.93 -0.87 -21.63
C ARG A 70 -3.03 -1.13 -23.13
N ALA A 71 -2.04 -1.84 -23.70
CA ALA A 71 -2.01 -2.13 -25.13
C ALA A 71 -3.19 -3.02 -25.56
N GLU A 72 -3.54 -4.04 -24.76
CA GLU A 72 -4.63 -4.97 -25.08
C GLU A 72 -6.02 -4.35 -24.90
N PHE A 73 -6.27 -3.70 -23.76
CA PHE A 73 -7.62 -3.25 -23.37
C PHE A 73 -7.87 -1.76 -23.58
N GLY A 74 -6.83 -0.92 -23.63
CA GLY A 74 -6.95 0.53 -23.82
C GLY A 74 -7.79 0.95 -25.02
N PRO A 75 -7.62 0.34 -26.22
CA PRO A 75 -8.43 0.70 -27.38
C PRO A 75 -9.93 0.50 -27.21
N SER A 76 -10.36 -0.52 -26.45
CA SER A 76 -11.77 -0.84 -26.21
C SER A 76 -12.40 -0.10 -25.04
N LYS A 77 -11.58 0.46 -24.14
CA LYS A 77 -11.99 1.19 -22.92
C LYS A 77 -13.08 0.46 -22.12
N PRO A 78 -12.83 -0.78 -21.66
CA PRO A 78 -13.87 -1.61 -21.03
C PRO A 78 -14.39 -1.03 -19.70
N LEU A 79 -13.66 -0.09 -19.06
CA LEU A 79 -14.05 0.60 -17.82
C LEU A 79 -14.56 2.02 -18.09
N LYS A 80 -15.01 2.33 -19.32
CA LYS A 80 -15.44 3.68 -19.68
C LYS A 80 -16.53 4.22 -18.74
N GLY A 81 -16.20 5.31 -18.01
CA GLY A 81 -17.10 5.99 -17.09
C GLY A 81 -17.34 5.28 -15.77
N VAL A 82 -16.59 4.22 -15.47
CA VAL A 82 -16.64 3.52 -14.18
C VAL A 82 -15.91 4.33 -13.13
N LYS A 83 -16.58 4.67 -12.03
CA LYS A 83 -16.00 5.35 -10.88
C LYS A 83 -15.24 4.35 -10.01
N ILE A 84 -13.91 4.44 -10.00
CA ILE A 84 -13.03 3.57 -9.20
C ILE A 84 -12.38 4.39 -8.09
N MET A 85 -12.60 3.98 -6.86
CA MET A 85 -11.86 4.48 -5.71
C MET A 85 -10.70 3.54 -5.39
N GLY A 86 -9.50 4.08 -5.20
CA GLY A 86 -8.36 3.34 -4.70
C GLY A 86 -7.93 3.79 -3.31
N SER A 87 -7.72 2.82 -2.42
CA SER A 87 -7.10 2.96 -1.11
C SER A 87 -5.91 2.02 -1.07
N LEU A 88 -4.80 2.45 -1.65
CA LEU A 88 -3.59 1.66 -1.79
C LEU A 88 -2.38 2.60 -1.82
N HIS A 89 -1.23 2.16 -1.28
CA HIS A 89 0.00 2.94 -1.16
C HIS A 89 0.27 3.83 -2.38
N MET A 90 0.29 5.16 -2.21
CA MET A 90 0.47 6.11 -3.32
C MET A 90 1.95 6.19 -3.73
N THR A 91 2.46 5.13 -4.33
CA THR A 91 3.84 5.00 -4.82
C THR A 91 3.93 5.26 -6.33
N ILE A 92 5.15 5.30 -6.85
CA ILE A 92 5.42 5.38 -8.30
C ILE A 92 4.74 4.21 -9.04
N GLN A 93 4.82 2.99 -8.50
CA GLN A 93 4.22 1.81 -9.10
C GLN A 93 2.68 1.91 -9.13
N THR A 94 2.09 2.43 -8.05
CA THR A 94 0.65 2.69 -7.98
C THR A 94 0.21 3.75 -8.98
N ALA A 95 1.03 4.75 -9.24
CA ALA A 95 0.75 5.74 -10.27
C ALA A 95 0.66 5.08 -11.67
N VAL A 96 1.48 4.07 -11.96
CA VAL A 96 1.37 3.28 -13.21
C VAL A 96 0.05 2.49 -13.26
N LEU A 97 -0.42 1.91 -12.13
CA LEU A 97 -1.74 1.27 -12.04
C LEU A 97 -2.86 2.27 -12.30
N ILE A 98 -2.84 3.42 -11.64
CA ILE A 98 -3.84 4.50 -11.81
C ILE A 98 -3.93 4.90 -13.29
N GLU A 99 -2.79 5.18 -13.92
CA GLU A 99 -2.75 5.55 -15.33
C GLU A 99 -3.23 4.41 -16.25
N THR A 100 -2.99 3.16 -15.86
CA THR A 100 -3.51 2.00 -16.58
C THR A 100 -5.04 1.95 -16.51
N LEU A 101 -5.63 2.05 -15.32
CA LEU A 101 -7.08 2.06 -15.15
C LEU A 101 -7.73 3.26 -15.88
N TYR A 102 -7.05 4.43 -15.86
CA TYR A 102 -7.48 5.61 -16.62
C TYR A 102 -7.50 5.34 -18.14
N GLU A 103 -6.43 4.72 -18.68
CA GLU A 103 -6.38 4.34 -20.10
C GLU A 103 -7.47 3.32 -20.46
N LEU A 104 -7.88 2.47 -19.53
CA LEU A 104 -9.01 1.57 -19.68
C LEU A 104 -10.37 2.30 -19.61
N GLY A 105 -10.39 3.61 -19.32
CA GLY A 105 -11.54 4.49 -19.35
C GLY A 105 -12.19 4.82 -18.01
N ALA A 106 -11.59 4.41 -16.89
CA ALA A 106 -12.12 4.69 -15.55
C ALA A 106 -12.02 6.18 -15.16
N ASP A 107 -12.94 6.62 -14.32
CA ASP A 107 -12.89 7.87 -13.54
C ASP A 107 -12.40 7.53 -12.13
N ILE A 108 -11.24 8.09 -11.71
CA ILE A 108 -10.48 7.56 -10.58
C ILE A 108 -10.28 8.62 -9.50
N ARG A 109 -10.44 8.19 -8.24
CA ARG A 109 -10.05 8.93 -7.03
C ARG A 109 -9.19 8.03 -6.16
N TRP A 110 -8.14 8.59 -5.55
CA TRP A 110 -7.15 7.80 -4.84
C TRP A 110 -6.73 8.39 -3.51
N CYS A 111 -6.54 7.53 -2.50
CA CYS A 111 -5.83 7.84 -1.26
C CYS A 111 -4.79 6.75 -0.96
N SER A 112 -3.89 7.00 -0.03
CA SER A 112 -2.98 5.97 0.46
C SER A 112 -3.65 5.13 1.55
N CYS A 113 -3.21 3.88 1.72
CA CYS A 113 -3.63 2.98 2.80
C CYS A 113 -2.66 2.98 3.99
N ASN A 114 -1.71 3.91 4.05
CA ASN A 114 -0.75 4.03 5.14
C ASN A 114 -0.17 5.44 5.22
N ILE A 115 -0.06 6.00 6.41
CA ILE A 115 0.38 7.39 6.67
C ILE A 115 1.84 7.68 6.27
N PHE A 116 2.69 6.67 6.09
CA PHE A 116 4.12 6.85 5.77
C PHE A 116 4.52 6.35 4.38
N SER A 117 3.61 5.73 3.61
CA SER A 117 3.96 5.05 2.38
C SER A 117 3.89 5.92 1.12
N THR A 118 3.21 7.06 1.17
CA THR A 118 3.08 7.95 0.00
C THR A 118 4.45 8.46 -0.47
N GLN A 119 4.67 8.40 -1.78
CA GLN A 119 5.72 9.12 -2.47
C GLN A 119 5.13 10.41 -3.03
N ASP A 120 5.44 11.55 -2.42
CA ASP A 120 4.81 12.84 -2.72
C ASP A 120 4.92 13.26 -4.20
N HIS A 121 6.06 12.90 -4.83
CA HIS A 121 6.28 13.14 -6.26
C HIS A 121 5.41 12.25 -7.17
N ALA A 122 5.08 11.02 -6.74
CA ALA A 122 4.13 10.17 -7.47
C ALA A 122 2.72 10.76 -7.45
N ALA A 123 2.25 11.19 -6.28
CA ALA A 123 0.96 11.86 -6.12
C ALA A 123 0.87 13.13 -6.99
N ALA A 124 1.90 13.96 -6.96
CA ALA A 124 1.97 15.18 -7.77
C ALA A 124 1.95 14.90 -9.28
N ALA A 125 2.66 13.86 -9.75
CA ALA A 125 2.71 13.48 -11.16
C ALA A 125 1.34 13.03 -11.69
N VAL A 126 0.61 12.20 -10.93
CA VAL A 126 -0.75 11.74 -11.28
C VAL A 126 -1.72 12.91 -11.39
N VAL A 127 -1.71 13.81 -10.41
CA VAL A 127 -2.56 15.02 -10.41
C VAL A 127 -2.23 15.94 -11.58
N ALA A 128 -0.94 16.19 -11.85
CA ALA A 128 -0.51 17.04 -12.96
C ALA A 128 -0.95 16.51 -14.32
N LYS A 129 -0.94 15.18 -14.52
CA LYS A 129 -1.42 14.51 -15.73
C LYS A 129 -2.95 14.42 -15.79
N LYS A 130 -3.65 14.70 -14.68
CA LYS A 130 -5.12 14.65 -14.56
C LYS A 130 -5.69 13.25 -14.82
N THR A 131 -4.99 12.22 -14.42
CA THR A 131 -5.44 10.83 -14.55
C THR A 131 -6.23 10.35 -13.34
N SER A 132 -6.10 11.03 -12.21
CA SER A 132 -6.89 10.80 -10.99
C SER A 132 -6.89 12.05 -10.10
N ALA A 133 -7.94 12.22 -9.33
CA ALA A 133 -7.89 13.04 -8.12
C ALA A 133 -7.16 12.26 -7.02
N VAL A 134 -6.14 12.85 -6.38
CA VAL A 134 -5.34 12.20 -5.35
C VAL A 134 -5.40 12.99 -4.05
N PHE A 135 -5.64 12.28 -2.96
CA PHE A 135 -5.64 12.80 -1.58
C PHE A 135 -4.65 11.96 -0.78
N ALA A 136 -3.37 12.33 -0.81
CA ALA A 136 -2.31 11.60 -0.12
C ALA A 136 -1.03 12.43 0.02
N TRP A 137 -0.34 12.28 1.15
CA TRP A 137 1.03 12.79 1.36
C TRP A 137 1.77 11.97 2.42
N LYS A 138 3.07 11.95 2.38
CA LYS A 138 3.87 11.25 3.38
C LYS A 138 3.85 12.00 4.71
N GLY A 139 3.49 11.31 5.79
CA GLY A 139 3.44 11.85 7.14
C GLY A 139 2.08 12.47 7.49
N GLU A 140 1.00 11.92 6.96
CA GLU A 140 -0.37 12.20 7.41
C GLU A 140 -0.53 11.90 8.90
N THR A 141 -1.38 12.66 9.61
CA THR A 141 -1.94 12.22 10.89
C THR A 141 -3.03 11.19 10.64
N LEU A 142 -3.51 10.49 11.68
CA LEU A 142 -4.62 9.55 11.53
C LEU A 142 -5.90 10.25 11.07
N GLU A 143 -6.19 11.46 11.57
CA GLU A 143 -7.34 12.25 11.15
C GLU A 143 -7.22 12.67 9.67
N GLU A 144 -6.04 13.07 9.22
CA GLU A 144 -5.78 13.42 7.82
C GLU A 144 -5.93 12.21 6.91
N TYR A 145 -5.41 11.05 7.31
CA TYR A 145 -5.53 9.78 6.59
C TYR A 145 -7.02 9.39 6.35
N TRP A 146 -7.82 9.39 7.41
CA TRP A 146 -9.24 9.07 7.30
C TRP A 146 -10.04 10.15 6.56
N TRP A 147 -9.62 11.42 6.67
CA TRP A 147 -10.17 12.49 5.83
C TRP A 147 -9.87 12.24 4.35
N CYS A 148 -8.64 11.87 3.99
CA CYS A 148 -8.24 11.51 2.62
C CYS A 148 -9.08 10.35 2.07
N THR A 149 -9.33 9.33 2.89
CA THR A 149 -10.19 8.19 2.54
C THR A 149 -11.61 8.65 2.20
N VAL A 150 -12.20 9.52 3.01
CA VAL A 150 -13.54 10.08 2.74
C VAL A 150 -13.56 10.92 1.46
N GLN A 151 -12.52 11.72 1.21
CA GLN A 151 -12.40 12.50 -0.04
C GLN A 151 -12.31 11.59 -1.26
N ALA A 152 -11.52 10.53 -1.21
CA ALA A 152 -11.40 9.56 -2.29
C ALA A 152 -12.71 8.79 -2.53
N LEU A 153 -13.50 8.53 -1.50
CA LEU A 153 -14.83 7.90 -1.58
C LEU A 153 -15.94 8.82 -2.09
N THR A 154 -15.70 10.12 -2.24
CA THR A 154 -16.77 11.08 -2.56
C THR A 154 -16.42 11.87 -3.83
N TRP A 155 -17.19 11.72 -4.90
CA TRP A 155 -17.07 12.50 -6.13
C TRP A 155 -17.66 13.90 -5.98
N PRO A 156 -17.26 14.89 -6.81
CA PRO A 156 -17.80 16.26 -6.75
C PRO A 156 -19.31 16.36 -6.94
N ASP A 157 -19.92 15.37 -7.60
CA ASP A 157 -21.38 15.27 -7.78
C ASP A 157 -22.09 14.67 -6.55
N GLY A 158 -21.37 14.39 -5.47
CA GLY A 158 -21.90 13.82 -4.24
C GLY A 158 -22.11 12.29 -4.29
N THR A 159 -21.78 11.63 -5.41
CA THR A 159 -21.87 10.17 -5.52
C THR A 159 -20.64 9.47 -4.97
N GLY A 160 -20.73 8.15 -4.76
CA GLY A 160 -19.62 7.28 -4.37
C GLY A 160 -19.08 6.46 -5.55
N PRO A 161 -18.09 5.57 -5.28
CA PRO A 161 -17.52 4.66 -6.25
C PRO A 161 -18.49 3.56 -6.67
N GLN A 162 -18.21 2.98 -7.83
CA GLN A 162 -18.84 1.73 -8.32
C GLN A 162 -17.91 0.53 -8.08
N MET A 163 -16.60 0.77 -8.01
CA MET A 163 -15.58 -0.23 -7.80
C MET A 163 -14.54 0.29 -6.81
N ILE A 164 -13.93 -0.62 -6.06
CA ILE A 164 -12.88 -0.29 -5.10
C ILE A 164 -11.64 -1.15 -5.39
N VAL A 165 -10.47 -0.53 -5.34
CA VAL A 165 -9.16 -1.18 -5.18
C VAL A 165 -8.70 -0.89 -3.76
N ASP A 166 -8.64 -1.89 -2.90
CA ASP A 166 -8.31 -1.72 -1.48
C ASP A 166 -7.05 -2.49 -1.10
N ASP A 167 -6.36 -2.01 -0.09
CA ASP A 167 -5.16 -2.62 0.48
C ASP A 167 -5.20 -2.50 2.00
N GLY A 168 -5.53 -3.61 2.67
CA GLY A 168 -5.79 -3.66 4.10
C GLY A 168 -7.27 -3.53 4.47
N GLY A 169 -8.12 -3.17 3.52
CA GLY A 169 -9.57 -3.15 3.67
C GLY A 169 -10.11 -1.97 4.46
N ASP A 170 -9.41 -0.85 4.59
CA ASP A 170 -9.87 0.29 5.39
C ASP A 170 -11.01 1.06 4.73
N ALA A 171 -10.98 1.26 3.42
CA ALA A 171 -12.10 1.87 2.70
C ALA A 171 -13.36 0.98 2.78
N THR A 172 -13.16 -0.32 2.59
CA THR A 172 -14.22 -1.34 2.74
C THR A 172 -14.78 -1.35 4.16
N LEU A 173 -13.94 -1.33 5.19
CA LEU A 173 -14.33 -1.27 6.60
C LEU A 173 -15.19 -0.04 6.91
N LEU A 174 -14.76 1.14 6.46
CA LEU A 174 -15.49 2.39 6.70
C LEU A 174 -16.92 2.33 6.14
N ILE A 175 -17.09 1.77 4.94
CA ILE A 175 -18.40 1.62 4.32
C ILE A 175 -19.27 0.62 5.10
N HIS A 176 -18.73 -0.54 5.49
CA HIS A 176 -19.44 -1.58 6.21
C HIS A 176 -19.87 -1.10 7.61
N GLU A 177 -18.96 -0.48 8.39
CA GLU A 177 -19.30 0.11 9.68
C GLU A 177 -20.29 1.26 9.53
N GLY A 178 -20.14 2.09 8.49
CA GLY A 178 -21.10 3.14 8.19
C GLY A 178 -22.51 2.61 8.01
N VAL A 179 -22.70 1.62 7.14
CA VAL A 179 -24.01 0.97 6.91
C VAL A 179 -24.57 0.34 8.20
N LYS A 180 -23.72 -0.30 8.98
CA LYS A 180 -24.10 -0.90 10.26
C LYS A 180 -24.61 0.16 11.23
N ARG A 181 -23.87 1.27 11.42
CA ARG A 181 -24.26 2.35 12.34
C ARG A 181 -25.46 3.15 11.86
N GLU A 182 -25.65 3.31 10.55
CA GLU A 182 -26.88 3.88 10.00
C GLU A 182 -28.11 3.04 10.32
N LYS A 183 -28.02 1.71 10.22
CA LYS A 183 -29.09 0.79 10.62
C LYS A 183 -29.39 0.86 12.13
N GLU A 184 -28.35 0.87 12.96
CA GLU A 184 -28.48 1.03 14.41
C GLU A 184 -29.15 2.36 14.76
N PHE A 185 -28.72 3.46 14.15
CA PHE A 185 -29.32 4.79 14.34
C PHE A 185 -30.78 4.83 13.91
N ALA A 186 -31.12 4.26 12.76
CA ALA A 186 -32.52 4.22 12.30
C ALA A 186 -33.43 3.40 13.22
N ALA A 187 -32.91 2.35 13.84
CA ALA A 187 -33.68 1.47 14.74
C ALA A 187 -33.83 2.03 16.17
N THR A 188 -32.80 2.71 16.67
CA THR A 188 -32.70 3.05 18.11
C THR A 188 -32.45 4.53 18.40
N GLY A 189 -32.10 5.33 17.41
CA GLY A 189 -31.59 6.69 17.57
C GLY A 189 -30.17 6.79 18.16
N ALA A 190 -29.50 5.66 18.38
CA ALA A 190 -28.17 5.62 18.97
C ALA A 190 -27.10 6.17 17.99
N VAL A 191 -26.32 7.15 18.44
CA VAL A 191 -25.21 7.74 17.69
C VAL A 191 -23.90 7.07 18.12
N PRO A 192 -23.00 6.71 17.20
CA PRO A 192 -21.71 6.13 17.57
C PRO A 192 -20.90 7.03 18.51
N ASP A 193 -20.37 6.44 19.58
CA ASP A 193 -19.48 7.14 20.52
C ASP A 193 -18.01 6.78 20.25
N PRO A 194 -17.18 7.73 19.78
CA PRO A 194 -15.76 7.49 19.59
C PRO A 194 -15.00 7.10 20.87
N ALA A 195 -15.50 7.48 22.05
CA ALA A 195 -14.88 7.12 23.33
C ALA A 195 -15.13 5.65 23.73
N SER A 196 -15.97 4.92 22.99
CA SER A 196 -16.27 3.50 23.25
C SER A 196 -15.13 2.53 22.92
N THR A 197 -14.02 3.01 22.35
CA THR A 197 -12.86 2.21 21.97
C THR A 197 -11.56 2.89 22.38
N ASP A 198 -10.51 2.11 22.66
CA ASP A 198 -9.15 2.61 22.90
C ASP A 198 -8.30 2.62 21.61
N ASN A 199 -8.82 2.09 20.49
CA ASN A 199 -8.14 2.10 19.21
C ASN A 199 -8.30 3.47 18.52
N GLU A 200 -7.21 4.19 18.37
CA GLU A 200 -7.20 5.57 17.85
C GLU A 200 -7.71 5.64 16.39
N GLU A 201 -7.38 4.67 15.55
CA GLU A 201 -7.88 4.61 14.17
C GLU A 201 -9.39 4.40 14.14
N PHE A 202 -9.91 3.49 14.97
CA PHE A 202 -11.35 3.23 15.04
C PHE A 202 -12.12 4.40 15.66
N LYS A 203 -11.50 5.21 16.52
CA LYS A 203 -12.07 6.50 16.97
C LYS A 203 -12.32 7.45 15.80
N CYS A 204 -11.37 7.54 14.86
CA CYS A 204 -11.54 8.35 13.65
C CYS A 204 -12.71 7.84 12.80
N VAL A 205 -12.82 6.53 12.59
CA VAL A 205 -13.93 5.89 11.86
C VAL A 205 -15.28 6.24 12.50
N LEU A 206 -15.42 6.03 13.81
CA LEU A 206 -16.66 6.35 14.54
C LEU A 206 -17.00 7.85 14.50
N THR A 207 -15.99 8.72 14.55
CA THR A 207 -16.15 10.18 14.43
C THR A 207 -16.73 10.56 13.06
N ILE A 208 -16.16 10.02 11.97
CA ILE A 208 -16.63 10.25 10.60
C ILE A 208 -18.08 9.79 10.44
N ILE A 209 -18.40 8.59 10.92
CA ILE A 209 -19.75 8.04 10.81
C ILE A 209 -20.74 8.89 11.63
N ARG A 210 -20.40 9.23 12.87
CA ARG A 210 -21.20 10.11 13.73
C ARG A 210 -21.51 11.44 13.05
N ASP A 211 -20.51 12.05 12.42
CA ASP A 211 -20.67 13.36 11.80
C ASP A 211 -21.44 13.27 10.46
N SER A 212 -21.32 12.16 9.74
CA SER A 212 -22.13 11.91 8.54
C SER A 212 -23.62 11.72 8.85
N LEU A 213 -23.97 11.09 9.97
CA LEU A 213 -25.36 10.93 10.40
C LEU A 213 -26.09 12.26 10.60
N LYS A 214 -25.38 13.35 10.93
CA LYS A 214 -25.97 14.69 11.10
C LYS A 214 -26.41 15.33 9.77
N THR A 215 -25.78 14.95 8.67
CA THR A 215 -25.97 15.58 7.35
C THR A 215 -26.73 14.67 6.38
N ASP A 216 -26.40 13.40 6.34
CA ASP A 216 -27.08 12.36 5.53
C ASP A 216 -27.06 11.02 6.27
N PRO A 217 -28.13 10.67 6.99
CA PRO A 217 -28.24 9.41 7.74
C PRO A 217 -28.27 8.13 6.88
N GLN A 218 -28.18 8.26 5.56
CA GLN A 218 -28.17 7.15 4.61
C GLN A 218 -26.96 7.20 3.66
N LYS A 219 -25.96 8.02 3.95
CA LYS A 219 -24.77 8.23 3.09
C LYS A 219 -24.11 6.90 2.72
N TRP A 220 -23.79 6.10 3.72
CA TRP A 220 -23.06 4.84 3.54
C TRP A 220 -23.91 3.75 2.90
N THR A 221 -25.19 3.69 3.25
CA THR A 221 -26.15 2.76 2.63
C THR A 221 -26.33 3.06 1.14
N LYS A 222 -26.48 4.33 0.75
CA LYS A 222 -26.57 4.75 -0.64
C LYS A 222 -25.27 4.43 -1.41
N MET A 223 -24.12 4.69 -0.77
CA MET A 223 -22.82 4.39 -1.36
C MET A 223 -22.65 2.89 -1.59
N ALA A 224 -22.89 2.07 -0.58
CA ALA A 224 -22.76 0.60 -0.67
C ALA A 224 -23.70 0.00 -1.74
N ALA A 225 -24.88 0.59 -1.94
CA ALA A 225 -25.83 0.13 -2.96
C ALA A 225 -25.31 0.30 -4.41
N ASN A 226 -24.39 1.22 -4.65
CA ASN A 226 -23.80 1.48 -5.97
C ASN A 226 -22.52 0.68 -6.24
N ILE A 227 -21.92 0.07 -5.19
CA ILE A 227 -20.66 -0.67 -5.34
C ILE A 227 -20.95 -2.06 -5.89
N VAL A 228 -20.32 -2.36 -7.03
CA VAL A 228 -20.36 -3.67 -7.68
C VAL A 228 -19.40 -4.66 -7.02
N GLY A 229 -18.22 -4.18 -6.64
CA GLY A 229 -17.26 -5.01 -5.93
C GLY A 229 -15.94 -4.33 -5.58
N VAL A 230 -15.13 -5.06 -4.81
CA VAL A 230 -13.79 -4.66 -4.36
C VAL A 230 -12.76 -5.70 -4.77
N SER A 231 -11.55 -5.27 -5.10
CA SER A 231 -10.38 -6.13 -5.20
C SER A 231 -9.38 -5.76 -4.08
N GLU A 232 -8.98 -6.76 -3.29
CA GLU A 232 -8.15 -6.61 -2.09
C GLU A 232 -6.73 -7.13 -2.33
N GLU A 233 -5.75 -6.28 -2.00
CA GLU A 233 -4.33 -6.51 -2.29
C GLU A 233 -3.64 -7.41 -1.26
N THR A 234 -3.98 -7.31 0.03
CA THR A 234 -3.15 -7.85 1.10
C THR A 234 -3.85 -8.85 2.01
N THR A 235 -3.08 -9.75 2.60
CA THR A 235 -3.55 -10.82 3.51
C THR A 235 -4.48 -10.30 4.60
N THR A 236 -4.18 -9.15 5.19
CA THR A 236 -4.96 -8.60 6.31
C THR A 236 -6.35 -8.13 5.89
N GLY A 237 -6.43 -7.44 4.75
CA GLY A 237 -7.73 -7.04 4.19
C GLY A 237 -8.55 -8.24 3.73
N VAL A 238 -7.91 -9.23 3.12
CA VAL A 238 -8.55 -10.51 2.77
C VAL A 238 -9.13 -11.21 3.98
N HIS A 239 -8.41 -11.23 5.11
CA HIS A 239 -8.94 -11.80 6.36
C HIS A 239 -10.21 -11.08 6.82
N ARG A 240 -10.23 -9.75 6.78
CA ARG A 240 -11.44 -8.94 7.09
C ARG A 240 -12.61 -9.29 6.16
N LEU A 241 -12.36 -9.46 4.88
CA LEU A 241 -13.39 -9.84 3.90
C LEU A 241 -14.00 -11.22 4.20
N TYR A 242 -13.18 -12.21 4.52
CA TYR A 242 -13.66 -13.54 4.91
C TYR A 242 -14.47 -13.51 6.22
N GLU A 243 -14.08 -12.70 7.21
CA GLU A 243 -14.88 -12.53 8.43
C GLU A 243 -16.23 -11.84 8.15
N MET A 244 -16.26 -10.86 7.23
CA MET A 244 -17.50 -10.24 6.77
C MET A 244 -18.39 -11.23 6.00
N GLU A 245 -17.81 -12.08 5.15
CA GLU A 245 -18.56 -13.14 4.46
C GLU A 245 -19.15 -14.15 5.44
N LYS A 246 -18.33 -14.67 6.36
CA LYS A 246 -18.73 -15.65 7.37
C LYS A 246 -19.84 -15.14 8.29
N SER A 247 -19.79 -13.85 8.65
CA SER A 247 -20.83 -13.21 9.47
C SER A 247 -22.08 -12.80 8.66
N GLY A 248 -22.05 -12.93 7.32
CA GLY A 248 -23.13 -12.48 6.44
C GLY A 248 -23.25 -10.95 6.32
N SER A 249 -22.23 -10.21 6.74
CA SER A 249 -22.22 -8.74 6.70
C SER A 249 -21.59 -8.16 5.43
N LEU A 250 -20.99 -8.97 4.56
CA LEU A 250 -20.36 -8.53 3.32
C LEU A 250 -21.40 -7.91 2.37
N LEU A 251 -21.20 -6.65 2.00
CA LEU A 251 -22.20 -5.85 1.27
C LEU A 251 -22.14 -6.01 -0.24
N PHE A 252 -20.99 -6.38 -0.80
CA PHE A 252 -20.74 -6.50 -2.24
C PHE A 252 -19.72 -7.62 -2.51
N THR A 253 -19.55 -7.97 -3.79
CA THR A 253 -18.55 -8.96 -4.23
C THR A 253 -17.13 -8.52 -3.88
N ALA A 254 -16.29 -9.46 -3.49
CA ALA A 254 -14.87 -9.22 -3.25
C ALA A 254 -14.00 -10.20 -4.04
N ILE A 255 -12.91 -9.71 -4.64
CA ILE A 255 -11.85 -10.56 -5.21
C ILE A 255 -10.60 -10.43 -4.35
N ASN A 256 -10.17 -11.54 -3.80
CA ASN A 256 -8.91 -11.72 -3.12
C ASN A 256 -7.78 -11.81 -4.16
N VAL A 257 -7.10 -10.70 -4.39
CA VAL A 257 -5.95 -10.63 -5.29
C VAL A 257 -4.69 -11.19 -4.61
N ASN A 258 -4.59 -11.06 -3.28
CA ASN A 258 -3.42 -11.55 -2.54
C ASN A 258 -3.11 -13.03 -2.81
N ASP A 259 -4.14 -13.88 -2.93
CA ASP A 259 -3.96 -15.32 -3.08
C ASP A 259 -3.84 -15.78 -4.55
N SER A 260 -3.83 -14.86 -5.51
CA SER A 260 -3.35 -15.15 -6.85
C SER A 260 -1.87 -15.56 -6.79
N CYS A 261 -1.48 -16.66 -7.46
CA CYS A 261 -0.10 -17.15 -7.36
C CYS A 261 0.91 -16.15 -7.92
N THR A 262 0.54 -15.43 -9.00
CA THR A 262 1.36 -14.36 -9.58
C THR A 262 1.42 -13.10 -8.70
N LYS A 263 0.63 -13.03 -7.60
CA LYS A 263 0.77 -12.01 -6.55
C LYS A 263 1.56 -12.57 -5.37
N SER A 264 1.03 -13.54 -4.63
CA SER A 264 1.61 -13.99 -3.36
C SER A 264 3.00 -14.59 -3.49
N LYS A 265 3.24 -15.38 -4.56
CA LYS A 265 4.54 -16.02 -4.79
C LYS A 265 5.58 -15.11 -5.45
N PHE A 266 5.20 -13.88 -5.80
CA PHE A 266 6.07 -12.86 -6.38
C PHE A 266 6.23 -11.68 -5.45
N ASP A 267 5.16 -10.91 -5.20
CA ASP A 267 5.14 -9.73 -4.35
C ASP A 267 5.57 -10.06 -2.91
N ASN A 268 4.81 -10.91 -2.22
CA ASN A 268 5.07 -11.22 -0.81
C ASN A 268 6.46 -11.84 -0.63
N LEU A 269 6.94 -12.64 -1.58
CA LEU A 269 8.23 -13.33 -1.51
C LEU A 269 9.37 -12.44 -2.04
N TYR A 270 9.37 -12.14 -3.34
CA TYR A 270 10.47 -11.41 -3.98
C TYR A 270 10.46 -9.93 -3.64
N GLY A 271 9.27 -9.32 -3.45
CA GLY A 271 9.13 -7.94 -3.02
C GLY A 271 9.78 -7.71 -1.66
N CYS A 272 9.46 -8.56 -0.67
CA CYS A 272 10.09 -8.48 0.66
C CYS A 272 11.57 -8.85 0.63
N LYS A 273 11.99 -9.79 -0.22
CA LYS A 273 13.40 -10.13 -0.41
C LYS A 273 14.22 -8.94 -0.90
N HIS A 274 13.63 -8.07 -1.72
CA HIS A 274 14.27 -6.84 -2.20
C HIS A 274 14.17 -5.72 -1.15
N SER A 275 12.97 -5.44 -0.65
CA SER A 275 12.65 -4.21 0.07
C SER A 275 13.02 -4.24 1.56
N LEU A 276 13.10 -5.41 2.21
CA LEU A 276 13.50 -5.49 3.63
C LEU A 276 14.92 -4.97 3.87
N PRO A 277 15.97 -5.51 3.19
CA PRO A 277 17.32 -4.99 3.39
C PRO A 277 17.44 -3.52 2.95
N ASP A 278 16.75 -3.09 1.89
CA ASP A 278 16.73 -1.68 1.47
C ASP A 278 16.20 -0.77 2.57
N GLY A 279 15.06 -1.12 3.19
CA GLY A 279 14.48 -0.37 4.30
C GLY A 279 15.40 -0.27 5.51
N ILE A 280 16.02 -1.38 5.92
CA ILE A 280 16.95 -1.39 7.07
C ILE A 280 18.20 -0.56 6.76
N MET A 281 18.80 -0.72 5.60
CA MET A 281 20.02 0.00 5.21
C MET A 281 19.77 1.50 5.07
N ARG A 282 18.69 1.94 4.43
CA ARG A 282 18.34 3.37 4.35
C ARG A 282 18.00 3.97 5.71
N ALA A 283 17.32 3.20 6.58
CA ALA A 283 16.98 3.65 7.92
C ALA A 283 18.21 3.86 8.81
N THR A 284 19.15 2.91 8.78
CA THR A 284 20.17 2.79 9.82
C THR A 284 21.60 2.84 9.32
N ASP A 285 21.81 2.63 8.03
CA ASP A 285 23.15 2.52 7.41
C ASP A 285 24.05 1.46 8.08
N VAL A 286 23.44 0.44 8.71
CA VAL A 286 24.19 -0.62 9.39
C VAL A 286 24.63 -1.70 8.42
N MET A 287 25.78 -2.29 8.67
CA MET A 287 26.23 -3.48 7.97
C MET A 287 25.40 -4.69 8.42
N LEU A 288 24.73 -5.37 7.50
CA LEU A 288 23.90 -6.54 7.80
C LEU A 288 24.75 -7.80 8.03
N ALA A 289 25.86 -7.93 7.30
CA ALA A 289 26.77 -9.05 7.44
C ALA A 289 27.31 -9.17 8.89
N GLY A 290 27.33 -10.40 9.39
CA GLY A 290 27.80 -10.71 10.73
C GLY A 290 26.79 -10.45 11.86
N LYS A 291 25.65 -9.78 11.58
CA LYS A 291 24.57 -9.60 12.57
C LYS A 291 23.71 -10.86 12.70
N THR A 292 23.02 -10.97 13.82
CA THR A 292 21.97 -11.98 14.04
C THR A 292 20.61 -11.34 13.74
N ALA A 293 19.94 -11.79 12.70
CA ALA A 293 18.59 -11.37 12.31
C ALA A 293 17.56 -12.43 12.73
N VAL A 294 16.56 -12.01 13.48
CA VAL A 294 15.44 -12.84 13.93
C VAL A 294 14.22 -12.45 13.12
N ILE A 295 13.69 -13.38 12.33
CA ILE A 295 12.50 -13.20 11.52
C ILE A 295 11.34 -13.94 12.18
N CYS A 296 10.33 -13.19 12.61
CA CYS A 296 9.11 -13.74 13.20
C CYS A 296 8.08 -14.01 12.11
N GLY A 297 7.87 -15.30 11.80
CA GLY A 297 7.04 -15.80 10.70
C GLY A 297 7.86 -16.35 9.53
N PHE A 298 7.37 -17.45 8.90
CA PHE A 298 7.98 -18.08 7.73
C PHE A 298 6.95 -18.40 6.63
N GLY A 299 5.92 -17.56 6.52
CA GLY A 299 5.05 -17.48 5.34
C GLY A 299 5.81 -16.86 4.14
N ASP A 300 5.13 -16.48 3.07
CA ASP A 300 5.81 -15.92 1.87
C ASP A 300 6.66 -14.69 2.20
N VAL A 301 6.14 -13.76 3.01
CA VAL A 301 6.87 -12.57 3.49
C VAL A 301 8.10 -12.96 4.30
N GLY A 302 7.94 -13.88 5.26
CA GLY A 302 9.04 -14.35 6.10
C GLY A 302 10.12 -15.08 5.31
N LYS A 303 9.75 -15.91 4.34
CA LYS A 303 10.69 -16.62 3.45
C LYS A 303 11.53 -15.64 2.62
N GLY A 304 10.88 -14.64 2.02
CA GLY A 304 11.59 -13.58 1.28
C GLY A 304 12.54 -12.80 2.17
N SER A 305 12.07 -12.38 3.34
CA SER A 305 12.84 -11.64 4.34
C SER A 305 14.04 -12.44 4.84
N ALA A 306 13.86 -13.70 5.22
CA ALA A 306 14.92 -14.58 5.69
C ALA A 306 15.99 -14.82 4.62
N ALA A 307 15.56 -15.10 3.38
CA ALA A 307 16.46 -15.31 2.25
C ALA A 307 17.32 -14.06 1.98
N ALA A 308 16.75 -12.87 2.05
CA ALA A 308 17.48 -11.61 1.86
C ALA A 308 18.51 -11.37 2.96
N MET A 309 18.15 -11.55 4.23
CA MET A 309 19.06 -11.37 5.34
C MET A 309 20.22 -12.38 5.32
N LYS A 310 19.92 -13.65 4.98
CA LYS A 310 20.95 -14.69 4.78
C LYS A 310 21.89 -14.34 3.63
N ALA A 311 21.35 -13.88 2.50
CA ALA A 311 22.14 -13.46 1.34
C ALA A 311 23.03 -12.25 1.62
N ALA A 312 22.58 -11.34 2.50
CA ALA A 312 23.37 -10.20 2.99
C ALA A 312 24.43 -10.58 4.04
N GLY A 313 24.57 -11.86 4.39
CA GLY A 313 25.57 -12.38 5.32
C GLY A 313 25.17 -12.32 6.80
N ALA A 314 23.90 -12.11 7.11
CA ALA A 314 23.40 -12.20 8.46
C ALA A 314 23.21 -13.67 8.90
N ARG A 315 23.42 -13.95 10.20
CA ARG A 315 22.95 -15.19 10.82
C ARG A 315 21.45 -15.07 11.04
N THR A 316 20.67 -15.80 10.25
CA THR A 316 19.22 -15.68 10.27
C THR A 316 18.59 -16.79 11.10
N ILE A 317 17.76 -16.41 12.06
CA ILE A 317 16.99 -17.28 12.94
C ILE A 317 15.51 -17.05 12.65
N ILE A 318 14.72 -18.13 12.59
CA ILE A 318 13.28 -18.07 12.34
C ILE A 318 12.53 -18.35 13.64
N ASN A 319 11.51 -17.56 13.90
CA ASN A 319 10.50 -17.81 14.90
C ASN A 319 9.18 -18.14 14.18
N GLU A 320 8.65 -19.36 14.36
CA GLU A 320 7.48 -19.83 13.62
C GLU A 320 6.60 -20.72 14.51
N ILE A 321 5.28 -20.67 14.28
CA ILE A 321 4.27 -21.46 14.99
C ILE A 321 3.77 -22.65 14.16
N ASP A 322 3.76 -22.51 12.81
CA ASP A 322 3.31 -23.57 11.91
C ASP A 322 4.43 -24.63 11.75
N PRO A 323 4.17 -25.90 12.13
CA PRO A 323 5.20 -26.94 12.03
C PRO A 323 5.64 -27.24 10.60
N ILE A 324 4.79 -26.99 9.59
CA ILE A 324 5.15 -27.18 8.17
C ILE A 324 6.12 -26.08 7.74
N CYS A 325 5.82 -24.83 8.04
CA CYS A 325 6.70 -23.69 7.75
C CYS A 325 8.02 -23.80 8.53
N ALA A 326 7.98 -24.20 9.80
CA ALA A 326 9.16 -24.44 10.62
C ALA A 326 10.05 -25.56 10.01
N LEU A 327 9.45 -26.67 9.55
CA LEU A 327 10.19 -27.74 8.88
C LEU A 327 10.82 -27.26 7.56
N GLN A 328 10.11 -26.46 6.77
CA GLN A 328 10.67 -25.85 5.57
C GLN A 328 11.88 -24.96 5.91
N ALA A 329 11.78 -24.14 6.95
CA ALA A 329 12.90 -23.30 7.40
C ALA A 329 14.12 -24.14 7.78
N CYS A 330 13.93 -25.28 8.49
CA CYS A 330 15.02 -26.22 8.80
C CYS A 330 15.65 -26.81 7.53
N MET A 331 14.83 -27.20 6.53
CA MET A 331 15.35 -27.73 5.26
C MET A 331 16.14 -26.69 4.45
N GLU A 332 15.80 -25.42 4.58
CA GLU A 332 16.54 -24.30 3.97
C GLU A 332 17.79 -23.90 4.79
N GLY A 333 18.08 -24.59 5.90
CA GLY A 333 19.26 -24.40 6.75
C GLY A 333 19.18 -23.18 7.65
N TYR A 334 17.98 -22.84 8.11
CA TYR A 334 17.77 -21.86 9.18
C TYR A 334 17.68 -22.54 10.54
N GLU A 335 18.12 -21.86 11.57
CA GLU A 335 17.83 -22.22 12.95
C GLU A 335 16.41 -21.74 13.30
N VAL A 336 15.60 -22.61 13.90
CA VAL A 336 14.22 -22.27 14.32
C VAL A 336 14.16 -22.27 15.83
N LYS A 337 13.76 -21.15 16.44
CA LYS A 337 13.71 -20.95 17.89
C LYS A 337 12.51 -20.11 18.32
N PRO A 338 11.98 -20.30 19.53
CA PRO A 338 11.07 -19.33 20.15
C PRO A 338 11.70 -17.95 20.29
N LEU A 339 10.93 -16.88 20.13
CA LEU A 339 11.41 -15.51 20.20
C LEU A 339 12.19 -15.23 21.50
N LYS A 340 11.70 -15.72 22.66
CA LYS A 340 12.31 -15.54 23.97
C LYS A 340 13.78 -16.02 24.04
N ASP A 341 14.12 -17.05 23.26
CA ASP A 341 15.47 -17.62 23.24
C ASP A 341 16.44 -16.82 22.35
N CYS A 342 15.92 -15.84 21.61
CA CYS A 342 16.67 -14.99 20.68
C CYS A 342 16.90 -13.57 21.22
N LEU A 343 16.14 -13.11 22.22
CA LEU A 343 16.10 -11.71 22.66
C LEU A 343 17.48 -11.17 23.06
N ALA A 344 18.24 -11.91 23.85
CA ALA A 344 19.57 -11.50 24.31
C ALA A 344 20.67 -11.55 23.24
N THR A 345 20.44 -12.24 22.11
CA THR A 345 21.46 -12.49 21.08
C THR A 345 21.16 -11.81 19.74
N GLY A 346 19.90 -11.51 19.45
CA GLY A 346 19.47 -10.85 18.22
C GLY A 346 19.96 -9.40 18.13
N ASP A 347 20.35 -9.00 16.92
CA ASP A 347 20.72 -7.61 16.60
C ASP A 347 19.59 -6.91 15.81
N ILE A 348 18.84 -7.68 15.02
CA ILE A 348 17.74 -7.20 14.16
C ILE A 348 16.55 -8.12 14.37
N PHE A 349 15.38 -7.57 14.65
CA PHE A 349 14.13 -8.29 14.86
C PHE A 349 13.10 -7.77 13.87
N ILE A 350 12.55 -8.67 13.02
CA ILE A 350 11.58 -8.32 11.98
C ILE A 350 10.33 -9.17 12.14
N THR A 351 9.18 -8.53 12.27
CA THR A 351 7.88 -9.21 12.29
C THR A 351 7.30 -9.30 10.88
N THR A 352 6.71 -10.45 10.56
CA THR A 352 6.21 -10.81 9.21
C THR A 352 4.95 -11.67 9.29
N THR A 353 4.25 -11.66 10.45
CA THR A 353 3.27 -12.69 10.78
C THR A 353 1.86 -12.36 10.31
N GLY A 354 1.53 -11.09 10.11
CA GLY A 354 0.15 -10.63 9.91
C GLY A 354 -0.76 -10.87 11.12
N ASN A 355 -0.18 -11.18 12.29
CA ASN A 355 -0.88 -11.37 13.55
C ASN A 355 -0.71 -10.10 14.42
N LYS A 356 -0.87 -10.19 15.72
CA LYS A 356 -0.69 -9.09 16.67
C LYS A 356 0.14 -9.54 17.87
N ASP A 357 0.65 -8.56 18.62
CA ASP A 357 1.29 -8.78 19.93
C ASP A 357 2.50 -9.73 19.85
N ILE A 358 3.32 -9.64 18.79
CA ILE A 358 4.48 -10.51 18.58
C ILE A 358 5.68 -10.03 19.39
N ILE A 359 6.02 -8.75 19.30
CA ILE A 359 7.12 -8.14 20.06
C ILE A 359 6.54 -7.14 21.05
N MET A 360 6.24 -7.64 22.26
CA MET A 360 5.71 -6.84 23.35
C MET A 360 6.82 -6.12 24.13
N TYR A 361 6.48 -5.09 24.88
CA TYR A 361 7.43 -4.32 25.69
C TYR A 361 8.28 -5.21 26.62
N ASP A 362 7.73 -6.28 27.17
CA ASP A 362 8.47 -7.23 28.02
C ASP A 362 9.57 -8.00 27.25
N SER A 363 9.40 -8.24 25.95
CA SER A 363 10.43 -8.77 25.07
C SER A 363 11.49 -7.72 24.76
N ILE A 364 11.08 -6.48 24.48
CA ILE A 364 11.95 -5.36 24.13
C ILE A 364 12.97 -5.08 25.24
N LYS A 365 12.56 -5.12 26.51
CA LYS A 365 13.45 -4.93 27.66
C LYS A 365 14.62 -5.91 27.73
N GLN A 366 14.48 -7.09 27.13
CA GLN A 366 15.48 -8.17 27.15
C GLN A 366 16.42 -8.12 25.95
N MET A 367 16.14 -7.25 24.96
CA MET A 367 16.97 -7.13 23.77
C MET A 367 18.31 -6.45 24.06
N LYS A 368 19.26 -6.65 23.15
CA LYS A 368 20.54 -5.92 23.18
C LYS A 368 20.32 -4.41 23.08
N ASN A 369 21.24 -3.66 23.67
CA ASN A 369 21.28 -2.22 23.43
C ASN A 369 21.46 -1.93 21.94
N ASN A 370 20.63 -1.03 21.41
CA ASN A 370 20.53 -0.66 20.01
C ASN A 370 20.13 -1.82 19.06
N ALA A 371 19.43 -2.83 19.56
CA ALA A 371 18.74 -3.77 18.69
C ALA A 371 17.77 -3.02 17.76
N ILE A 372 17.75 -3.40 16.48
CA ILE A 372 16.85 -2.82 15.48
C ILE A 372 15.58 -3.66 15.46
N VAL A 373 14.45 -3.00 15.61
CA VAL A 373 13.11 -3.63 15.60
C VAL A 373 12.29 -3.02 14.48
N GLY A 374 11.68 -3.85 13.67
CA GLY A 374 10.84 -3.37 12.57
C GLY A 374 9.81 -4.40 12.16
N ASN A 375 8.80 -3.93 11.45
CA ASN A 375 7.72 -4.73 10.91
C ASN A 375 7.68 -4.59 9.39
N ILE A 376 7.38 -5.69 8.70
CA ILE A 376 7.11 -5.71 7.26
C ILE A 376 5.73 -6.34 6.97
N GLY A 377 4.94 -6.65 8.01
CA GLY A 377 3.52 -6.94 7.93
C GLY A 377 2.71 -5.66 7.69
N HIS A 378 1.46 -5.80 7.26
CA HIS A 378 0.65 -4.65 6.82
C HIS A 378 0.34 -3.67 7.96
N PHE A 379 -0.09 -4.15 9.13
CA PHE A 379 -0.45 -3.31 10.28
C PHE A 379 0.67 -3.22 11.33
N ASP A 380 0.60 -2.19 12.16
CA ASP A 380 1.56 -1.87 13.22
C ASP A 380 1.34 -2.63 14.54
N ASN A 381 0.30 -3.45 14.64
CA ASN A 381 -0.08 -4.16 15.85
C ASN A 381 0.79 -5.39 16.20
N GLU A 382 1.78 -5.71 15.37
CA GLU A 382 2.76 -6.77 15.69
C GLU A 382 3.80 -6.32 16.72
N ILE A 383 4.02 -5.00 16.89
CA ILE A 383 5.00 -4.42 17.80
C ILE A 383 4.31 -3.46 18.78
N ASP A 384 4.58 -3.60 20.06
CA ASP A 384 3.95 -2.84 21.14
C ASP A 384 4.53 -1.43 21.30
N LEU A 385 4.25 -0.54 20.35
CA LEU A 385 4.60 0.88 20.46
C LEU A 385 3.89 1.55 21.66
N ALA A 386 2.62 1.22 21.89
CA ALA A 386 1.85 1.80 22.99
C ALA A 386 2.45 1.47 24.36
N GLY A 387 2.91 0.24 24.53
CA GLY A 387 3.64 -0.17 25.74
C GLY A 387 4.97 0.58 25.92
N LEU A 388 5.72 0.79 24.83
CA LEU A 388 6.96 1.59 24.84
C LEU A 388 6.69 3.04 25.26
N LEU A 389 5.66 3.68 24.70
CA LEU A 389 5.32 5.08 25.00
C LEU A 389 4.80 5.30 26.43
N LYS A 390 4.12 4.29 26.99
CA LYS A 390 3.56 4.33 28.35
C LYS A 390 4.54 3.85 29.43
N ALA A 391 5.66 3.24 29.04
CA ALA A 391 6.59 2.63 29.98
C ALA A 391 7.29 3.67 30.86
N PRO A 392 7.32 3.51 32.19
CA PRO A 392 7.94 4.46 33.10
C PRO A 392 9.44 4.62 32.82
N GLY A 393 9.90 5.87 32.64
CA GLY A 393 11.31 6.20 32.44
C GLY A 393 11.84 5.90 31.03
N VAL A 394 11.02 5.42 30.11
CA VAL A 394 11.38 5.30 28.69
C VAL A 394 11.27 6.67 28.00
N THR A 395 12.30 7.02 27.24
CA THR A 395 12.34 8.26 26.45
C THR A 395 12.47 7.96 24.98
N ARG A 396 11.69 8.64 24.13
CA ARG A 396 11.78 8.57 22.67
C ARG A 396 12.76 9.63 22.17
N GLN A 397 13.73 9.21 21.37
CA GLN A 397 14.68 10.06 20.66
C GLN A 397 14.47 9.87 19.16
N ASN A 398 13.90 10.86 18.48
CA ASN A 398 13.83 10.82 17.02
C ASN A 398 15.24 11.04 16.44
N ILE A 399 15.72 10.07 15.67
CA ILE A 399 17.02 10.13 15.00
C ILE A 399 16.90 10.81 13.64
N LYS A 400 15.90 10.40 12.86
CA LYS A 400 15.49 10.97 11.58
C LYS A 400 14.06 10.50 11.28
N PRO A 401 13.39 10.99 10.25
CA PRO A 401 12.04 10.54 9.91
C PRO A 401 11.94 9.01 9.87
N GLN A 402 10.93 8.44 10.56
CA GLN A 402 10.62 7.01 10.71
C GLN A 402 11.72 6.17 11.39
N VAL A 403 12.67 6.80 12.08
CA VAL A 403 13.72 6.11 12.86
C VAL A 403 13.79 6.70 14.25
N ASP A 404 13.31 5.95 15.23
CA ASP A 404 13.24 6.37 16.62
C ASP A 404 14.06 5.44 17.53
N ARG A 405 14.79 6.01 18.47
CA ARG A 405 15.44 5.27 19.53
C ARG A 405 14.65 5.43 20.82
N PHE A 406 14.20 4.33 21.39
CA PHE A 406 13.54 4.29 22.69
C PHE A 406 14.55 3.85 23.76
N VAL A 407 14.82 4.70 24.73
CA VAL A 407 15.84 4.49 25.76
C VAL A 407 15.17 4.27 27.10
N GLY A 408 15.45 3.14 27.73
CA GLY A 408 14.98 2.79 29.06
C GLY A 408 15.75 3.49 30.18
N PRO A 409 15.29 3.37 31.45
CA PRO A 409 15.90 4.00 32.60
C PRO A 409 17.32 3.47 32.94
N ASP A 410 17.66 2.29 32.40
CA ASP A 410 19.01 1.69 32.51
C ASP A 410 19.99 2.20 31.44
N GLY A 411 19.57 3.12 30.57
CA GLY A 411 20.34 3.68 29.49
C GLY A 411 20.44 2.81 28.24
N LYS A 412 19.90 1.59 28.27
CA LYS A 412 19.76 0.75 27.08
C LYS A 412 18.57 1.20 26.25
N GLY A 413 18.66 1.06 24.96
CA GLY A 413 17.57 1.39 24.06
C GLY A 413 17.49 0.46 22.86
N ILE A 414 16.37 0.51 22.17
CA ILE A 414 16.15 -0.14 20.87
C ILE A 414 15.94 0.93 19.81
N ILE A 415 16.17 0.58 18.55
CA ILE A 415 15.85 1.41 17.38
C ILE A 415 14.61 0.82 16.74
N LEU A 416 13.49 1.55 16.82
CA LEU A 416 12.23 1.18 16.19
C LEU A 416 12.08 1.86 14.84
N LEU A 417 11.77 1.10 13.80
CA LEU A 417 11.60 1.59 12.45
C LEU A 417 10.11 1.82 12.13
N ALA A 418 9.82 2.94 11.47
CA ALA A 418 8.49 3.33 10.98
C ALA A 418 7.37 3.22 12.04
N GLU A 419 7.71 3.43 13.33
CA GLU A 419 6.75 3.30 14.44
C GLU A 419 6.03 1.93 14.49
N GLY A 420 6.69 0.86 14.05
CA GLY A 420 6.10 -0.48 13.95
C GLY A 420 5.28 -0.73 12.68
N ARG A 421 5.08 0.28 11.82
CA ARG A 421 4.45 0.13 10.50
C ARG A 421 5.42 -0.47 9.48
N LEU A 422 4.96 -0.67 8.25
CA LEU A 422 5.75 -1.21 7.13
C LEU A 422 7.07 -0.43 6.94
N LEU A 423 8.18 -1.00 7.41
CA LEU A 423 9.49 -0.35 7.33
C LEU A 423 10.01 -0.16 5.90
N ASN A 424 9.68 -1.07 5.00
CA ASN A 424 10.08 -1.02 3.59
C ASN A 424 9.46 0.17 2.84
N LEU A 425 8.28 0.63 3.22
CA LEU A 425 7.61 1.81 2.67
C LEU A 425 7.87 3.06 3.52
N GLY A 426 7.87 2.92 4.83
CA GLY A 426 8.15 4.03 5.75
C GLY A 426 9.59 4.56 5.62
N CYS A 427 10.56 3.66 5.62
CA CYS A 427 11.99 3.99 5.59
C CYS A 427 12.62 3.95 4.18
N ALA A 428 11.93 3.36 3.18
CA ALA A 428 12.42 3.24 1.81
C ALA A 428 11.28 3.50 0.80
N THR A 429 11.32 2.82 -0.35
CA THR A 429 10.40 3.03 -1.49
C THR A 429 9.46 1.86 -1.75
N GLY A 430 9.50 0.83 -0.90
CA GLY A 430 8.66 -0.36 -1.02
C GLY A 430 9.17 -1.39 -2.02
N HIS A 431 8.25 -2.17 -2.56
CA HIS A 431 8.57 -3.24 -3.50
C HIS A 431 8.97 -2.72 -4.88
N PRO A 432 9.88 -3.41 -5.61
CA PRO A 432 10.33 -2.98 -6.92
C PRO A 432 9.25 -3.12 -7.99
N SER A 433 9.38 -2.33 -9.06
CA SER A 433 8.37 -2.18 -10.11
C SER A 433 7.93 -3.50 -10.74
N PHE A 434 8.85 -4.43 -10.99
CA PHE A 434 8.51 -5.69 -11.66
C PHE A 434 7.54 -6.57 -10.85
N VAL A 435 7.75 -6.74 -9.54
CA VAL A 435 6.82 -7.52 -8.71
C VAL A 435 5.49 -6.80 -8.52
N MET A 436 5.52 -5.46 -8.41
CA MET A 436 4.29 -4.68 -8.35
C MET A 436 3.53 -4.69 -9.69
N SER A 437 4.23 -4.86 -10.82
CA SER A 437 3.57 -5.14 -12.09
C SER A 437 2.75 -6.44 -12.03
N CYS A 438 3.28 -7.50 -11.41
CA CYS A 438 2.52 -8.73 -11.23
C CYS A 438 1.26 -8.50 -10.38
N SER A 439 1.39 -7.88 -9.20
CA SER A 439 0.29 -7.56 -8.30
C SER A 439 -0.77 -6.67 -8.96
N PHE A 440 -0.33 -5.57 -9.55
CA PHE A 440 -1.23 -4.58 -10.11
C PHE A 440 -1.88 -5.01 -11.44
N THR A 441 -1.25 -5.92 -12.18
CA THR A 441 -1.93 -6.57 -13.31
C THR A 441 -3.06 -7.48 -12.80
N ASN A 442 -2.87 -8.19 -11.68
CA ASN A 442 -3.95 -8.92 -11.02
C ASN A 442 -5.09 -7.99 -10.57
N GLN A 443 -4.77 -6.81 -10.00
CA GLN A 443 -5.77 -5.78 -9.65
C GLN A 443 -6.57 -5.34 -10.89
N ALA A 444 -5.89 -4.99 -11.97
CA ALA A 444 -6.55 -4.59 -13.21
C ALA A 444 -7.44 -5.71 -13.76
N MET A 445 -6.98 -6.97 -13.76
CA MET A 445 -7.78 -8.12 -14.18
C MET A 445 -8.98 -8.35 -13.26
N ALA A 446 -8.84 -8.15 -11.94
CA ALA A 446 -9.94 -8.26 -10.99
C ALA A 446 -11.02 -7.21 -11.25
N GLN A 447 -10.63 -5.95 -11.47
CA GLN A 447 -11.54 -4.86 -11.80
C GLN A 447 -12.30 -5.15 -13.11
N LEU A 448 -11.60 -5.61 -14.15
CA LEU A 448 -12.20 -6.00 -15.42
C LEU A 448 -13.17 -7.18 -15.26
N GLU A 449 -12.79 -8.20 -14.50
CA GLU A 449 -13.59 -9.41 -14.28
C GLU A 449 -14.87 -9.12 -13.50
N ILE A 450 -14.81 -8.31 -12.44
CA ILE A 450 -15.99 -7.88 -11.68
C ILE A 450 -16.92 -7.07 -12.58
N TRP A 451 -16.38 -6.04 -13.25
CA TRP A 451 -17.19 -5.12 -14.05
C TRP A 451 -17.85 -5.80 -15.25
N ALA A 452 -17.12 -6.67 -15.96
CA ALA A 452 -17.66 -7.42 -17.09
C ALA A 452 -18.82 -8.36 -16.71
N ASN A 453 -18.88 -8.78 -15.44
CA ASN A 453 -19.89 -9.71 -14.94
C ASN A 453 -20.94 -9.07 -14.03
N LYS A 454 -20.97 -7.73 -13.89
CA LYS A 454 -21.86 -7.01 -12.96
C LYS A 454 -23.34 -7.30 -13.15
N ASP A 455 -23.76 -7.54 -14.39
CA ASP A 455 -25.16 -7.81 -14.75
C ASP A 455 -25.45 -9.32 -14.90
N THR A 456 -24.50 -10.17 -14.51
CA THR A 456 -24.64 -11.63 -14.56
C THR A 456 -24.90 -12.19 -13.15
N LYS A 457 -25.17 -13.51 -13.07
CA LYS A 457 -25.26 -14.21 -11.78
C LYS A 457 -23.94 -14.88 -11.40
N LYS A 458 -22.81 -14.46 -11.98
CA LYS A 458 -21.51 -15.10 -11.74
C LYS A 458 -21.00 -14.84 -10.33
N PHE A 459 -21.16 -13.61 -9.85
CA PHE A 459 -20.68 -13.19 -8.55
C PHE A 459 -21.83 -12.89 -7.59
N GLU A 460 -21.75 -13.48 -6.42
CA GLU A 460 -22.59 -13.18 -5.26
C GLU A 460 -21.79 -12.30 -4.28
N LYS A 461 -22.39 -11.90 -3.16
CA LYS A 461 -21.70 -11.21 -2.07
C LYS A 461 -20.83 -12.19 -1.29
N LYS A 462 -19.71 -12.58 -1.92
CA LYS A 462 -18.71 -13.54 -1.42
C LYS A 462 -17.32 -13.10 -1.81
N VAL A 463 -16.33 -13.73 -1.19
CA VAL A 463 -14.92 -13.56 -1.53
C VAL A 463 -14.52 -14.62 -2.55
N TYR A 464 -13.97 -14.17 -3.66
CA TYR A 464 -13.49 -15.01 -4.75
C TYR A 464 -11.98 -14.83 -4.94
N ILE A 465 -11.31 -15.83 -5.49
CA ILE A 465 -9.93 -15.73 -5.99
C ILE A 465 -10.01 -15.60 -7.51
N LEU A 466 -9.08 -14.88 -8.13
CA LEU A 466 -9.01 -14.81 -9.58
C LEU A 466 -8.90 -16.22 -10.19
N PRO A 467 -9.69 -16.52 -11.25
CA PRO A 467 -9.58 -17.81 -11.94
C PRO A 467 -8.15 -18.07 -12.42
N LYS A 468 -7.70 -19.34 -12.34
CA LYS A 468 -6.34 -19.75 -12.73
C LYS A 468 -5.96 -19.30 -14.15
N ARG A 469 -6.91 -19.25 -15.08
CA ARG A 469 -6.69 -18.72 -16.43
C ARG A 469 -6.23 -17.25 -16.45
N LEU A 470 -6.70 -16.43 -15.49
CA LEU A 470 -6.28 -15.02 -15.37
C LEU A 470 -4.93 -14.90 -14.66
N ASP A 471 -4.70 -15.72 -13.65
CA ASP A 471 -3.41 -15.83 -12.97
C ASP A 471 -2.29 -16.23 -13.97
N GLU A 472 -2.54 -17.24 -14.83
CA GLU A 472 -1.61 -17.60 -15.92
C GLU A 472 -1.47 -16.49 -16.98
N LYS A 473 -2.56 -15.74 -17.29
CA LYS A 473 -2.48 -14.59 -18.19
C LYS A 473 -1.55 -13.52 -17.65
N VAL A 474 -1.63 -13.21 -16.36
CA VAL A 474 -0.70 -12.27 -15.71
C VAL A 474 0.74 -12.74 -15.91
N ALA A 475 1.05 -14.02 -15.66
CA ALA A 475 2.40 -14.55 -15.89
C ALA A 475 2.84 -14.39 -17.36
N ARG A 476 1.97 -14.71 -18.32
CA ARG A 476 2.26 -14.59 -19.76
C ARG A 476 2.59 -13.16 -20.18
N LEU A 477 1.93 -12.15 -19.59
CA LEU A 477 2.20 -10.74 -19.85
C LEU A 477 3.58 -10.28 -19.38
N HIS A 478 4.26 -11.06 -18.49
CA HIS A 478 5.57 -10.75 -17.93
C HIS A 478 6.72 -11.57 -18.55
N ILE A 479 6.45 -12.81 -18.98
CA ILE A 479 7.49 -13.78 -19.37
C ILE A 479 8.39 -13.26 -20.48
N THR A 480 7.84 -12.57 -21.48
CA THR A 480 8.60 -12.05 -22.62
C THR A 480 9.65 -11.01 -22.17
N HIS A 481 9.31 -10.20 -21.16
CA HIS A 481 10.25 -9.22 -20.60
C HIS A 481 11.47 -9.90 -19.95
N CYS A 482 11.27 -11.09 -19.36
CA CYS A 482 12.35 -11.89 -18.80
C CYS A 482 13.15 -12.66 -19.87
N GLY A 483 12.84 -12.50 -21.16
CA GLY A 483 13.49 -13.25 -22.24
C GLY A 483 13.17 -14.75 -22.27
N ALA A 484 12.18 -15.19 -21.47
CA ALA A 484 11.80 -16.60 -21.38
C ALA A 484 10.87 -17.02 -22.55
N LYS A 485 11.01 -18.26 -22.95
CA LYS A 485 10.17 -18.92 -23.96
C LYS A 485 9.60 -20.20 -23.40
N LEU A 486 8.28 -20.33 -23.43
CA LEU A 486 7.61 -21.53 -22.93
C LEU A 486 7.72 -22.67 -23.94
N THR A 487 7.90 -23.88 -23.43
CA THR A 487 7.71 -25.11 -24.19
C THR A 487 6.22 -25.28 -24.50
N GLN A 488 5.89 -25.66 -25.71
CA GLN A 488 4.52 -25.98 -26.11
C GLN A 488 4.25 -27.46 -25.91
N LEU A 489 3.11 -27.80 -25.32
CA LEU A 489 2.65 -29.18 -25.20
C LEU A 489 2.17 -29.70 -26.57
N SER A 490 2.52 -30.94 -26.91
CA SER A 490 1.78 -31.63 -27.97
C SER A 490 0.39 -32.03 -27.47
N LYS A 491 -0.51 -32.34 -28.40
CA LYS A 491 -1.84 -32.83 -28.02
C LYS A 491 -1.78 -34.09 -27.20
N GLU A 492 -0.89 -35.03 -27.54
CA GLU A 492 -0.67 -36.28 -26.83
C GLU A 492 -0.20 -36.06 -25.40
N GLN A 493 0.72 -35.09 -25.20
CA GLN A 493 1.20 -34.72 -23.87
C GLN A 493 0.09 -34.05 -23.04
N ALA A 494 -0.69 -33.16 -23.62
CA ALA A 494 -1.81 -32.52 -22.96
C ALA A 494 -2.90 -33.51 -22.55
N ASP A 495 -3.27 -34.45 -23.46
CA ASP A 495 -4.21 -35.51 -23.20
C ASP A 495 -3.72 -36.45 -22.10
N TYR A 496 -2.41 -36.80 -22.06
CA TYR A 496 -1.82 -37.68 -21.03
C TYR A 496 -1.92 -37.07 -19.62
N ILE A 497 -1.71 -35.76 -19.46
CA ILE A 497 -1.79 -35.10 -18.15
C ILE A 497 -3.16 -34.48 -17.86
N GLY A 498 -4.11 -34.56 -18.81
CA GLY A 498 -5.48 -34.12 -18.61
C GLY A 498 -5.66 -32.61 -18.56
N VAL A 499 -4.86 -31.83 -19.31
CA VAL A 499 -4.95 -30.37 -19.37
C VAL A 499 -5.14 -29.89 -20.83
N PRO A 500 -5.71 -28.69 -21.06
CA PRO A 500 -5.70 -28.08 -22.39
C PRO A 500 -4.26 -27.74 -22.85
N VAL A 501 -4.00 -27.79 -24.16
CA VAL A 501 -2.70 -27.42 -24.74
C VAL A 501 -2.28 -26.00 -24.35
N GLU A 502 -3.23 -25.08 -24.27
CA GLU A 502 -2.99 -23.66 -23.96
C GLU A 502 -3.17 -23.31 -22.46
N GLY A 503 -3.43 -24.31 -21.61
CA GLY A 503 -3.69 -24.12 -20.18
C GLY A 503 -5.17 -23.84 -19.86
N PRO A 504 -5.51 -23.62 -18.60
CA PRO A 504 -4.61 -23.61 -17.44
C PRO A 504 -3.99 -24.98 -17.15
N TYR A 505 -2.72 -24.98 -16.76
CA TYR A 505 -1.94 -26.21 -16.54
C TYR A 505 -2.10 -26.81 -15.15
N LYS A 506 -2.71 -26.06 -14.23
CA LYS A 506 -2.96 -26.48 -12.85
C LYS A 506 -4.43 -26.22 -12.49
N PRO A 507 -5.01 -27.05 -11.59
CA PRO A 507 -6.39 -26.83 -11.11
C PRO A 507 -6.49 -25.54 -10.27
N GLU A 508 -7.72 -25.04 -10.11
CA GLU A 508 -8.01 -23.76 -9.44
C GLU A 508 -7.43 -23.67 -8.01
N GLN A 509 -7.41 -24.76 -7.26
CA GLN A 509 -6.92 -24.82 -5.88
C GLN A 509 -5.40 -24.93 -5.76
N TYR A 510 -4.65 -25.12 -6.86
CA TYR A 510 -3.20 -25.30 -6.78
C TYR A 510 -2.51 -23.97 -6.41
N ARG A 511 -1.64 -24.04 -5.41
CA ARG A 511 -0.81 -22.91 -4.93
C ARG A 511 0.66 -23.31 -5.03
N TYR A 512 1.38 -22.75 -5.99
CA TYR A 512 2.79 -23.06 -6.32
C TYR A 512 3.73 -23.01 -5.11
#